data_75052a161461e26e20a48614b3e0101c
#
_entry.id   75052a161461e26e20a48614b3e0101c
#
_cell.length_a   1.000
_cell.length_b   1.000
_cell.length_c   1.000
_cell.angle_alpha   90.00
_cell.angle_beta   90.00
_cell.angle_gamma   90.00
#
_symmetry.space_group_name_H-M   'P 1'
#
loop_
_entity.id
_entity.type
_entity.pdbx_description
1 polymer ?
#
loop_
_entity_poly.entity_id
_entity_poly.type
_entity_poly.pdbx_seq_one_letter_code
_entity_poly.pdbx_strand_id
1 'polypeptide(L)'
;MKQLLANRVKTLTPSSTLAITAKAKELKDQGIDVIGLGAGEPDFNTPQNILDAATKSMEQGFTKYTPAGGLPALKQAIIAKLQRDNELAYKANEIIVGVGAKHVLYTLFQVILNEGDEVIIPIPYWVSYPEQVKLAGGVPVYVEGTREQQYKITAEQLASAITEKTKAVIINSPSNPSGMVYSREELKALAEVAEKHDILIVSDEIYEKLLYNGNKHFSIAQISPAIKARTIVVNGLAKSHSMTGWRIGYAAGDAEIINAMTDLASHSTSNATTTAQYAAIEAYNGSQDTVEVMRQAFEERLEKIYPQIAAIPGFKLLKPEGAFYLLPDVAEAMERTGFDNVDAFAESLLTEANVAVIPGSGFGTNTTIRLSYAISYDSLEEAVRRIDQFVKSKWQ
;
A
#
# COMPACT_ATOMS: atom_id res chain seq x y z
N MET A 1 8.33 28.05 -28.35
CA MET A 1 7.83 26.67 -28.55
C MET A 1 6.48 26.51 -27.83
N LYS A 2 5.51 25.84 -28.44
CA LYS A 2 4.27 25.49 -27.75
C LYS A 2 4.58 24.60 -26.53
N GLN A 3 3.81 24.76 -25.46
CA GLN A 3 3.92 23.89 -24.29
C GLN A 3 3.63 22.44 -24.70
N LEU A 4 4.63 21.55 -24.54
CA LEU A 4 4.55 20.16 -24.99
C LEU A 4 3.84 19.24 -24.00
N LEU A 5 3.94 19.56 -22.68
CA LEU A 5 3.39 18.72 -21.61
C LEU A 5 2.04 19.24 -21.16
N ALA A 6 1.12 18.31 -20.87
CA ALA A 6 -0.15 18.62 -20.23
C ALA A 6 0.07 19.15 -18.80
N ASN A 7 -0.79 20.05 -18.33
CA ASN A 7 -0.66 20.66 -17.01
C ASN A 7 -0.68 19.62 -15.89
N ARG A 8 -1.53 18.57 -16.00
CA ARG A 8 -1.67 17.50 -15.01
C ARG A 8 -0.35 16.74 -14.72
N VAL A 9 0.57 16.68 -15.70
CA VAL A 9 1.86 15.99 -15.52
C VAL A 9 2.86 16.87 -14.76
N LYS A 10 2.71 18.20 -14.83
CA LYS A 10 3.59 19.14 -14.16
C LYS A 10 3.37 19.23 -12.64
N THR A 11 2.21 18.80 -12.18
CA THR A 11 1.86 18.78 -10.74
C THR A 11 2.37 17.54 -10.02
N LEU A 12 2.88 16.54 -10.76
CA LEU A 12 3.34 15.28 -10.18
C LEU A 12 4.69 15.45 -9.47
N THR A 13 4.76 14.90 -8.27
CA THR A 13 6.01 14.74 -7.53
C THR A 13 6.64 13.40 -7.90
N PRO A 14 7.91 13.35 -8.32
CA PRO A 14 8.61 12.09 -8.56
C PRO A 14 8.59 11.19 -7.30
N SER A 15 8.44 9.87 -7.50
CA SER A 15 8.42 8.92 -6.39
C SER A 15 9.78 8.83 -5.71
N SER A 16 9.90 9.28 -4.46
CA SER A 16 11.09 9.12 -3.63
C SER A 16 11.52 7.66 -3.49
N THR A 17 10.55 6.76 -3.36
CA THR A 17 10.81 5.30 -3.29
C THR A 17 11.55 4.80 -4.55
N LEU A 18 11.09 5.20 -5.74
CA LEU A 18 11.74 4.79 -7.00
C LEU A 18 13.13 5.43 -7.15
N ALA A 19 13.29 6.69 -6.76
CA ALA A 19 14.56 7.39 -6.83
C ALA A 19 15.64 6.71 -5.96
N ILE A 20 15.33 6.42 -4.70
CA ILE A 20 16.25 5.70 -3.78
C ILE A 20 16.56 4.29 -4.30
N THR A 21 15.55 3.57 -4.79
CA THR A 21 15.75 2.22 -5.34
C THR A 21 16.67 2.24 -6.57
N ALA A 22 16.49 3.21 -7.46
CA ALA A 22 17.35 3.38 -8.63
C ALA A 22 18.80 3.71 -8.23
N LYS A 23 18.97 4.61 -7.25
CA LYS A 23 20.30 4.98 -6.75
C LYS A 23 21.00 3.82 -6.05
N ALA A 24 20.26 3.06 -5.23
CA ALA A 24 20.80 1.85 -4.60
C ALA A 24 21.25 0.80 -5.65
N LYS A 25 20.46 0.65 -6.74
CA LYS A 25 20.85 -0.23 -7.84
C LYS A 25 22.11 0.26 -8.55
N GLU A 26 22.21 1.56 -8.87
CA GLU A 26 23.38 2.15 -9.49
C GLU A 26 24.65 1.86 -8.67
N LEU A 27 24.60 2.05 -7.34
CA LEU A 27 25.73 1.76 -6.44
C LEU A 27 26.10 0.27 -6.43
N LYS A 28 25.10 -0.63 -6.42
CA LYS A 28 25.33 -2.08 -6.55
C LYS A 28 25.99 -2.45 -7.87
N ASP A 29 25.58 -1.85 -8.98
CA ASP A 29 26.15 -2.08 -10.30
C ASP A 29 27.64 -1.59 -10.36
N GLN A 30 28.03 -0.65 -9.50
CA GLN A 30 29.41 -0.21 -9.29
C GLN A 30 30.21 -1.12 -8.33
N GLY A 31 29.63 -2.19 -7.81
CA GLY A 31 30.27 -3.14 -6.90
C GLY A 31 30.20 -2.75 -5.42
N ILE A 32 29.41 -1.74 -5.05
CA ILE A 32 29.22 -1.32 -3.65
C ILE A 32 28.20 -2.25 -2.99
N ASP A 33 28.52 -2.78 -1.81
CA ASP A 33 27.64 -3.65 -1.03
C ASP A 33 26.54 -2.85 -0.32
N VAL A 34 25.48 -2.47 -1.10
CA VAL A 34 24.32 -1.75 -0.58
C VAL A 34 23.23 -2.72 -0.16
N ILE A 35 22.73 -2.56 1.06
CA ILE A 35 21.55 -3.29 1.55
C ILE A 35 20.30 -2.40 1.35
N GLY A 36 19.31 -2.90 0.60
CA GLY A 36 18.09 -2.16 0.29
C GLY A 36 16.94 -2.49 1.24
N LEU A 37 16.55 -1.55 2.10
CA LEU A 37 15.35 -1.62 2.95
C LEU A 37 14.19 -0.79 2.38
N GLY A 38 14.29 -0.39 1.11
CA GLY A 38 13.26 0.43 0.46
C GLY A 38 12.18 -0.36 -0.28
N ALA A 39 12.40 -1.66 -0.54
CA ALA A 39 11.52 -2.47 -1.36
C ALA A 39 10.11 -2.62 -0.74
N GLY A 40 9.10 -2.39 -1.57
CA GLY A 40 7.70 -2.57 -1.19
C GLY A 40 7.13 -3.89 -1.69
N GLU A 41 7.90 -4.99 -1.65
CA GLU A 41 7.47 -6.31 -2.12
C GLU A 41 8.04 -7.43 -1.24
N PRO A 42 7.31 -8.56 -1.11
CA PRO A 42 7.83 -9.74 -0.43
C PRO A 42 9.09 -10.28 -1.12
N ASP A 43 10.01 -10.83 -0.34
CA ASP A 43 11.21 -11.52 -0.83
C ASP A 43 10.99 -13.00 -1.14
N PHE A 44 9.76 -13.47 -1.01
CA PHE A 44 9.32 -14.81 -1.38
C PHE A 44 8.96 -14.88 -2.86
N ASN A 45 9.15 -16.04 -3.45
CA ASN A 45 8.64 -16.33 -4.79
C ASN A 45 7.12 -16.56 -4.75
N THR A 46 6.46 -16.33 -5.89
CA THR A 46 5.07 -16.77 -6.09
C THR A 46 4.95 -18.28 -5.85
N PRO A 47 3.95 -18.76 -5.08
CA PRO A 47 3.75 -20.18 -4.78
C PRO A 47 3.65 -21.06 -6.04
N GLN A 48 4.18 -22.29 -5.97
CA GLN A 48 4.32 -23.16 -7.12
C GLN A 48 2.98 -23.53 -7.79
N ASN A 49 1.93 -23.79 -7.01
CA ASN A 49 0.59 -24.06 -7.55
C ASN A 49 0.05 -22.92 -8.42
N ILE A 50 0.38 -21.68 -8.08
CA ILE A 50 -0.02 -20.48 -8.84
C ILE A 50 0.79 -20.40 -10.15
N LEU A 51 2.10 -20.69 -10.10
CA LEU A 51 2.96 -20.77 -11.28
C LEU A 51 2.47 -21.86 -12.25
N ASP A 52 2.12 -23.02 -11.71
CA ASP A 52 1.60 -24.17 -12.49
C ASP A 52 0.27 -23.81 -13.17
N ALA A 53 -0.63 -23.11 -12.48
CA ALA A 53 -1.90 -22.64 -13.04
C ALA A 53 -1.69 -21.66 -14.22
N ALA A 54 -0.73 -20.75 -14.09
CA ALA A 54 -0.36 -19.83 -15.16
C ALA A 54 0.20 -20.59 -16.37
N THR A 55 1.14 -21.50 -16.14
CA THR A 55 1.75 -22.33 -17.18
C THR A 55 0.70 -23.14 -17.92
N LYS A 56 -0.18 -23.82 -17.19
CA LYS A 56 -1.29 -24.58 -17.76
C LYS A 56 -2.21 -23.73 -18.61
N SER A 57 -2.50 -22.49 -18.19
CA SER A 57 -3.34 -21.58 -18.96
C SER A 57 -2.71 -21.21 -20.31
N MET A 58 -1.40 -21.03 -20.36
CA MET A 58 -0.65 -20.78 -21.60
C MET A 58 -0.66 -22.00 -22.53
N GLU A 59 -0.41 -23.20 -22.00
CA GLU A 59 -0.46 -24.46 -22.74
C GLU A 59 -1.84 -24.72 -23.34
N GLN A 60 -2.91 -24.31 -22.65
CA GLN A 60 -4.29 -24.41 -23.13
C GLN A 60 -4.68 -23.31 -24.13
N GLY A 61 -3.76 -22.40 -24.45
CA GLY A 61 -4.00 -21.32 -25.40
C GLY A 61 -4.84 -20.14 -24.86
N PHE A 62 -4.97 -19.99 -23.53
CA PHE A 62 -5.68 -18.88 -22.91
C PHE A 62 -4.85 -17.59 -22.94
N THR A 63 -4.64 -17.07 -24.15
CA THR A 63 -3.79 -15.93 -24.44
C THR A 63 -4.53 -14.80 -25.20
N LYS A 64 -5.86 -14.85 -25.22
CA LYS A 64 -6.72 -13.87 -25.91
C LYS A 64 -7.29 -12.86 -24.91
N TYR A 65 -7.94 -11.83 -25.45
CA TYR A 65 -8.66 -10.87 -24.63
C TYR A 65 -9.72 -11.53 -23.73
N THR A 66 -9.89 -10.95 -22.56
CA THR A 66 -10.97 -11.28 -21.63
C THR A 66 -11.91 -10.08 -21.50
N PRO A 67 -13.06 -10.20 -20.83
CA PRO A 67 -13.87 -9.03 -20.47
C PRO A 67 -13.03 -7.99 -19.73
N ALA A 68 -13.25 -6.71 -20.01
CA ALA A 68 -12.47 -5.60 -19.44
C ALA A 68 -12.47 -5.58 -17.91
N GLY A 69 -13.59 -5.93 -17.29
CA GLY A 69 -13.74 -6.02 -15.83
C GLY A 69 -13.20 -7.32 -15.22
N GLY A 70 -12.58 -8.20 -16.02
CA GLY A 70 -12.00 -9.47 -15.58
C GLY A 70 -12.80 -10.72 -15.94
N LEU A 71 -12.14 -11.87 -15.90
CA LEU A 71 -12.76 -13.17 -16.14
C LEU A 71 -13.91 -13.44 -15.15
N PRO A 72 -15.08 -13.94 -15.61
CA PRO A 72 -16.16 -14.31 -14.70
C PRO A 72 -15.72 -15.29 -13.61
N ALA A 73 -14.89 -16.26 -13.92
CA ALA A 73 -14.36 -17.23 -12.96
C ALA A 73 -13.50 -16.55 -11.87
N LEU A 74 -12.69 -15.54 -12.24
CA LEU A 74 -11.90 -14.79 -11.28
C LEU A 74 -12.79 -13.92 -10.39
N LYS A 75 -13.82 -13.27 -10.95
CA LYS A 75 -14.80 -12.52 -10.14
C LYS A 75 -15.50 -13.43 -9.12
N GLN A 76 -15.87 -14.66 -9.50
CA GLN A 76 -16.46 -15.63 -8.57
C GLN A 76 -15.47 -16.04 -7.46
N ALA A 77 -14.19 -16.25 -7.80
CA ALA A 77 -13.16 -16.55 -6.80
C ALA A 77 -12.96 -15.38 -5.80
N ILE A 78 -13.00 -14.14 -6.29
CA ILE A 78 -12.93 -12.94 -5.43
C ILE A 78 -14.18 -12.83 -4.53
N ILE A 79 -15.37 -13.07 -5.07
CA ILE A 79 -16.63 -13.08 -4.30
C ILE A 79 -16.58 -14.13 -3.18
N ALA A 80 -16.14 -15.35 -3.52
CA ALA A 80 -15.98 -16.43 -2.56
C ALA A 80 -14.97 -16.06 -1.45
N LYS A 81 -13.84 -15.43 -1.82
CA LYS A 81 -12.83 -14.93 -0.88
C LYS A 81 -13.43 -13.86 0.05
N LEU A 82 -14.12 -12.86 -0.49
CA LEU A 82 -14.72 -11.79 0.31
C LEU A 82 -15.78 -12.32 1.28
N GLN A 83 -16.55 -13.31 0.87
CA GLN A 83 -17.52 -13.97 1.75
C GLN A 83 -16.83 -14.79 2.84
N ARG A 84 -15.79 -15.58 2.50
CA ARG A 84 -15.07 -16.46 3.41
C ARG A 84 -14.24 -15.67 4.44
N ASP A 85 -13.49 -14.66 3.98
CA ASP A 85 -12.49 -13.99 4.79
C ASP A 85 -13.00 -12.71 5.47
N ASN A 86 -13.99 -12.04 4.86
CA ASN A 86 -14.46 -10.73 5.29
C ASN A 86 -15.97 -10.70 5.58
N GLU A 87 -16.69 -11.81 5.44
CA GLU A 87 -18.14 -11.88 5.62
C GLU A 87 -18.92 -10.86 4.75
N LEU A 88 -18.35 -10.50 3.60
CA LEU A 88 -18.90 -9.52 2.66
C LEU A 88 -19.48 -10.21 1.43
N ALA A 89 -20.77 -10.02 1.20
CA ALA A 89 -21.46 -10.51 0.01
C ALA A 89 -21.45 -9.46 -1.11
N TYR A 90 -20.90 -9.81 -2.27
CA TYR A 90 -20.90 -8.99 -3.48
C TYR A 90 -21.43 -9.79 -4.68
N LYS A 91 -21.92 -9.08 -5.70
CA LYS A 91 -22.31 -9.62 -7.01
C LYS A 91 -21.19 -9.43 -8.03
N ALA A 92 -21.24 -10.15 -9.14
CA ALA A 92 -20.22 -10.04 -10.19
C ALA A 92 -20.12 -8.64 -10.84
N ASN A 93 -21.22 -7.89 -10.90
CA ASN A 93 -21.23 -6.50 -11.38
C ASN A 93 -20.76 -5.48 -10.33
N GLU A 94 -20.50 -5.91 -9.11
CA GLU A 94 -19.90 -5.12 -8.03
C GLU A 94 -18.38 -5.36 -7.90
N ILE A 95 -17.76 -6.11 -8.84
CA ILE A 95 -16.32 -6.44 -8.85
C ILE A 95 -15.70 -6.05 -10.19
N ILE A 96 -14.54 -5.38 -10.12
CA ILE A 96 -13.65 -5.19 -11.27
C ILE A 96 -12.26 -5.70 -10.95
N VAL A 97 -11.63 -6.38 -11.91
CA VAL A 97 -10.22 -6.78 -11.86
C VAL A 97 -9.40 -5.82 -12.70
N GLY A 98 -8.32 -5.29 -12.12
CA GLY A 98 -7.42 -4.36 -12.80
C GLY A 98 -5.95 -4.78 -12.74
N VAL A 99 -5.07 -3.96 -13.33
CA VAL A 99 -3.63 -4.21 -13.46
C VAL A 99 -2.91 -3.86 -12.15
N GLY A 100 -3.24 -4.58 -11.07
CA GLY A 100 -2.81 -4.34 -9.70
C GLY A 100 -3.65 -3.28 -8.99
N ALA A 101 -3.62 -3.28 -7.65
CA ALA A 101 -4.38 -2.33 -6.82
C ALA A 101 -4.08 -0.86 -7.15
N LYS A 102 -2.82 -0.53 -7.52
CA LYS A 102 -2.43 0.83 -7.94
C LYS A 102 -3.24 1.32 -9.15
N HIS A 103 -3.40 0.48 -10.17
CA HIS A 103 -4.19 0.81 -11.35
C HIS A 103 -5.68 0.87 -11.03
N VAL A 104 -6.16 -0.02 -10.15
CA VAL A 104 -7.56 0.00 -9.68
C VAL A 104 -7.88 1.34 -9.00
N LEU A 105 -7.02 1.81 -8.09
CA LEU A 105 -7.16 3.12 -7.45
C LEU A 105 -7.10 4.27 -8.45
N TYR A 106 -6.16 4.23 -9.39
CA TYR A 106 -6.07 5.23 -10.45
C TYR A 106 -7.38 5.30 -11.26
N THR A 107 -7.91 4.15 -11.68
CA THR A 107 -9.17 4.06 -12.43
C THR A 107 -10.35 4.55 -11.61
N LEU A 108 -10.39 4.22 -10.32
CA LEU A 108 -11.41 4.69 -9.38
C LEU A 108 -11.44 6.22 -9.30
N PHE A 109 -10.30 6.86 -9.05
CA PHE A 109 -10.25 8.31 -8.95
C PHE A 109 -10.62 9.02 -10.26
N GLN A 110 -10.25 8.45 -11.42
CA GLN A 110 -10.68 8.99 -12.71
C GLN A 110 -12.21 8.95 -12.91
N VAL A 111 -12.90 8.04 -12.24
CA VAL A 111 -14.35 7.85 -12.37
C VAL A 111 -15.13 8.69 -11.36
N ILE A 112 -14.60 8.88 -10.14
CA ILE A 112 -15.37 9.53 -9.07
C ILE A 112 -15.05 11.02 -8.87
N LEU A 113 -13.92 11.54 -9.41
CA LEU A 113 -13.49 12.91 -9.17
C LEU A 113 -13.69 13.81 -10.38
N ASN A 114 -14.24 15.00 -10.14
CA ASN A 114 -14.19 16.14 -11.03
C ASN A 114 -13.09 17.09 -10.58
N GLU A 115 -12.81 18.12 -11.41
CA GLU A 115 -11.84 19.15 -11.06
C GLU A 115 -12.26 19.90 -9.79
N GLY A 116 -11.37 19.89 -8.80
CA GLY A 116 -11.59 20.55 -7.51
C GLY A 116 -12.30 19.72 -6.45
N ASP A 117 -12.76 18.49 -6.76
CA ASP A 117 -13.25 17.56 -5.74
C ASP A 117 -12.14 17.19 -4.77
N GLU A 118 -12.44 17.13 -3.48
CA GLU A 118 -11.48 16.87 -2.42
C GLU A 118 -11.48 15.41 -2.00
N VAL A 119 -10.28 14.86 -1.77
CA VAL A 119 -10.08 13.54 -1.17
C VAL A 119 -9.24 13.67 0.09
N ILE A 120 -9.79 13.22 1.22
CA ILE A 120 -9.08 13.23 2.51
C ILE A 120 -8.11 12.06 2.55
N ILE A 121 -6.84 12.38 2.83
CA ILE A 121 -5.72 11.45 2.87
C ILE A 121 -5.05 11.54 4.24
N PRO A 122 -5.17 10.52 5.10
CA PRO A 122 -4.43 10.45 6.35
C PRO A 122 -2.91 10.44 6.14
N ILE A 123 -2.17 11.25 6.89
CA ILE A 123 -0.71 11.22 6.96
C ILE A 123 -0.29 10.31 8.14
N PRO A 124 0.69 9.45 7.99
CA PRO A 124 1.46 9.13 6.77
C PRO A 124 0.65 8.30 5.76
N TYR A 125 0.89 8.56 4.48
CA TYR A 125 0.17 7.93 3.37
C TYR A 125 1.11 7.19 2.41
N TRP A 126 0.56 6.27 1.62
CA TRP A 126 1.28 5.70 0.49
C TRP A 126 1.45 6.74 -0.63
N VAL A 127 2.69 6.91 -1.10
CA VAL A 127 3.15 7.95 -2.03
C VAL A 127 2.28 8.17 -3.28
N SER A 128 1.51 7.17 -3.70
CA SER A 128 0.71 7.26 -4.92
C SER A 128 -0.67 7.87 -4.73
N TYR A 129 -1.22 7.93 -3.52
CA TYR A 129 -2.56 8.46 -3.30
C TYR A 129 -2.71 9.92 -3.75
N PRO A 130 -1.89 10.87 -3.24
CA PRO A 130 -2.05 12.26 -3.64
C PRO A 130 -1.80 12.47 -5.13
N GLU A 131 -0.86 11.76 -5.73
CA GLU A 131 -0.55 11.89 -7.14
C GLU A 131 -1.69 11.39 -8.04
N GLN A 132 -2.35 10.31 -7.65
CA GLN A 132 -3.52 9.79 -8.38
C GLN A 132 -4.73 10.70 -8.26
N VAL A 133 -4.95 11.31 -7.10
CA VAL A 133 -6.01 12.33 -6.89
C VAL A 133 -5.76 13.54 -7.79
N LYS A 134 -4.54 14.08 -7.81
CA LYS A 134 -4.14 15.20 -8.69
C LYS A 134 -4.30 14.85 -10.19
N LEU A 135 -3.92 13.63 -10.60
CA LEU A 135 -4.09 13.18 -11.99
C LEU A 135 -5.54 13.12 -12.43
N ALA A 136 -6.46 12.90 -11.49
CA ALA A 136 -7.90 12.91 -11.72
C ALA A 136 -8.53 14.31 -11.64
N GLY A 137 -7.72 15.37 -11.41
CA GLY A 137 -8.22 16.75 -11.22
C GLY A 137 -8.67 17.05 -9.80
N GLY A 138 -8.59 16.09 -8.89
CA GLY A 138 -8.95 16.26 -7.49
C GLY A 138 -7.89 16.99 -6.67
N VAL A 139 -8.27 17.37 -5.45
CA VAL A 139 -7.44 18.07 -4.47
C VAL A 139 -7.20 17.15 -3.26
N PRO A 140 -5.96 16.73 -2.99
CA PRO A 140 -5.66 15.98 -1.77
C PRO A 140 -5.75 16.90 -0.55
N VAL A 141 -6.56 16.50 0.46
CA VAL A 141 -6.69 17.15 1.75
C VAL A 141 -6.04 16.28 2.81
N TYR A 142 -4.98 16.78 3.44
CA TYR A 142 -4.18 15.99 4.35
C TYR A 142 -4.66 16.12 5.79
N VAL A 143 -4.75 14.99 6.51
CA VAL A 143 -5.06 14.93 7.94
C VAL A 143 -3.98 14.15 8.65
N GLU A 144 -3.31 14.75 9.60
CA GLU A 144 -2.18 14.12 10.28
C GLU A 144 -2.63 13.17 11.38
N GLY A 145 -2.16 11.90 11.29
CA GLY A 145 -2.17 10.96 12.39
C GLY A 145 -0.81 10.99 13.08
N THR A 146 -0.75 11.47 14.33
CA THR A 146 0.51 11.56 15.07
C THR A 146 1.00 10.18 15.53
N ARG A 147 2.25 10.10 15.96
CA ARG A 147 2.79 8.87 16.55
C ARG A 147 2.02 8.46 17.80
N GLU A 148 1.61 9.42 18.65
CA GLU A 148 0.81 9.20 19.86
C GLU A 148 -0.57 8.62 19.52
N GLN A 149 -1.10 8.93 18.34
CA GLN A 149 -2.32 8.36 17.75
C GLN A 149 -2.05 7.11 16.92
N GLN A 150 -0.85 6.53 17.03
CA GLN A 150 -0.43 5.36 16.24
C GLN A 150 -0.50 5.61 14.71
N TYR A 151 -0.21 6.84 14.27
CA TYR A 151 -0.31 7.24 12.87
C TYR A 151 -1.70 7.02 12.25
N LYS A 152 -2.75 7.07 13.06
CA LYS A 152 -4.16 6.95 12.67
C LYS A 152 -4.88 8.27 12.91
N ILE A 153 -5.87 8.60 12.08
CA ILE A 153 -6.73 9.77 12.30
C ILE A 153 -7.94 9.40 13.15
N THR A 154 -8.48 10.37 13.87
CA THR A 154 -9.72 10.20 14.64
C THR A 154 -10.94 10.65 13.85
N ALA A 155 -12.13 10.27 14.34
CA ALA A 155 -13.40 10.72 13.77
C ALA A 155 -13.56 12.24 13.81
N GLU A 156 -13.09 12.89 14.88
CA GLU A 156 -13.13 14.36 15.05
C GLU A 156 -12.23 15.05 14.02
N GLN A 157 -11.03 14.51 13.79
CA GLN A 157 -10.12 15.03 12.77
C GLN A 157 -10.71 14.86 11.36
N LEU A 158 -11.32 13.70 11.06
CA LEU A 158 -12.02 13.48 9.79
C LEU A 158 -13.16 14.49 9.62
N ALA A 159 -14.03 14.62 10.62
CA ALA A 159 -15.17 15.53 10.56
C ALA A 159 -14.75 17.01 10.35
N SER A 160 -13.63 17.40 10.97
CA SER A 160 -13.09 18.76 10.85
C SER A 160 -12.48 19.07 9.48
N ALA A 161 -12.06 18.04 8.73
CA ALA A 161 -11.46 18.18 7.41
C ALA A 161 -12.49 18.16 6.27
N ILE A 162 -13.73 17.74 6.54
CA ILE A 162 -14.78 17.65 5.52
C ILE A 162 -15.30 19.03 5.14
N THR A 163 -15.39 19.28 3.83
CA THR A 163 -16.01 20.45 3.22
C THR A 163 -17.12 20.03 2.26
N GLU A 164 -17.82 20.99 1.66
CA GLU A 164 -18.81 20.73 0.60
C GLU A 164 -18.22 20.09 -0.67
N LYS A 165 -16.90 20.16 -0.84
CA LYS A 165 -16.14 19.58 -1.97
C LYS A 165 -15.61 18.17 -1.67
N THR A 166 -15.69 17.74 -0.44
CA THR A 166 -15.14 16.44 -0.04
C THR A 166 -15.95 15.31 -0.67
N LYS A 167 -15.27 14.51 -1.51
CA LYS A 167 -15.86 13.38 -2.23
C LYS A 167 -15.59 12.05 -1.54
N ALA A 168 -14.39 11.88 -0.98
CA ALA A 168 -13.98 10.61 -0.41
C ALA A 168 -12.93 10.78 0.69
N VAL A 169 -12.80 9.74 1.53
CA VAL A 169 -11.66 9.52 2.43
C VAL A 169 -10.98 8.20 2.07
N ILE A 170 -9.64 8.18 2.12
CA ILE A 170 -8.86 6.95 1.96
C ILE A 170 -8.54 6.38 3.32
N ILE A 171 -8.81 5.09 3.53
CA ILE A 171 -8.40 4.31 4.70
C ILE A 171 -7.52 3.17 4.21
N ASN A 172 -6.26 3.12 4.65
CA ASN A 172 -5.32 2.03 4.35
C ASN A 172 -5.00 1.26 5.63
N SER A 173 -5.50 0.04 5.74
CA SER A 173 -5.33 -0.81 6.93
C SER A 173 -5.19 -2.29 6.54
N PRO A 174 -4.06 -2.93 6.89
CA PRO A 174 -2.83 -2.40 7.47
C PRO A 174 -2.15 -1.34 6.59
N SER A 175 -1.51 -0.36 7.22
CA SER A 175 -1.00 0.83 6.54
C SER A 175 0.40 0.65 5.96
N ASN A 176 0.63 1.22 4.79
CA ASN A 176 1.94 1.59 4.28
C ASN A 176 2.07 3.13 4.36
N PRO A 177 3.00 3.70 5.18
CA PRO A 177 4.25 3.09 5.64
C PRO A 177 4.28 2.61 7.09
N SER A 178 3.24 2.85 7.90
CA SER A 178 3.34 2.70 9.37
C SER A 178 3.21 1.26 9.88
N GLY A 179 2.56 0.38 9.12
CA GLY A 179 2.21 -0.97 9.58
C GLY A 179 1.11 -1.00 10.65
N MET A 180 0.51 0.14 10.98
CA MET A 180 -0.58 0.21 11.95
C MET A 180 -1.89 -0.30 11.37
N VAL A 181 -2.76 -0.78 12.25
CA VAL A 181 -4.06 -1.36 11.92
C VAL A 181 -5.15 -0.58 12.66
N TYR A 182 -6.19 -0.19 11.95
CA TYR A 182 -7.38 0.38 12.59
C TYR A 182 -8.18 -0.72 13.27
N SER A 183 -8.56 -0.49 14.53
CA SER A 183 -9.51 -1.35 15.24
C SER A 183 -10.92 -1.22 14.66
N ARG A 184 -11.78 -2.18 14.99
CA ARG A 184 -13.20 -2.14 14.58
C ARG A 184 -13.91 -0.88 15.11
N GLU A 185 -13.60 -0.48 16.33
CA GLU A 185 -14.17 0.69 17.00
C GLU A 185 -13.74 1.99 16.31
N GLU A 186 -12.45 2.11 15.98
CA GLU A 186 -11.92 3.24 15.23
C GLU A 186 -12.55 3.34 13.83
N LEU A 187 -12.62 2.20 13.10
CA LEU A 187 -13.27 2.15 11.79
C LEU A 187 -14.75 2.51 11.87
N LYS A 188 -15.45 2.08 12.93
CA LYS A 188 -16.86 2.42 13.14
C LYS A 188 -17.04 3.93 13.33
N ALA A 189 -16.20 4.56 14.15
CA ALA A 189 -16.26 6.00 14.37
C ALA A 189 -16.00 6.80 13.08
N LEU A 190 -15.03 6.39 12.27
CA LEU A 190 -14.77 7.02 10.95
C LEU A 190 -15.94 6.80 9.98
N ALA A 191 -16.51 5.61 9.97
CA ALA A 191 -17.64 5.26 9.10
C ALA A 191 -18.89 6.07 9.43
N GLU A 192 -19.20 6.31 10.70
CA GLU A 192 -20.32 7.14 11.14
C GLU A 192 -20.17 8.59 10.65
N VAL A 193 -18.95 9.13 10.65
CA VAL A 193 -18.66 10.45 10.07
C VAL A 193 -18.87 10.44 8.57
N ALA A 194 -18.34 9.44 7.85
CA ALA A 194 -18.50 9.34 6.41
C ALA A 194 -19.98 9.19 5.99
N GLU A 195 -20.76 8.43 6.74
CA GLU A 195 -22.21 8.29 6.52
C GLU A 195 -22.96 9.60 6.74
N LYS A 196 -22.67 10.28 7.86
CA LYS A 196 -23.30 11.56 8.21
C LYS A 196 -23.06 12.65 7.16
N HIS A 197 -21.90 12.65 6.53
CA HIS A 197 -21.49 13.67 5.55
C HIS A 197 -21.62 13.19 4.10
N ASP A 198 -22.17 12.00 3.87
CA ASP A 198 -22.42 11.40 2.56
C ASP A 198 -21.20 11.35 1.64
N ILE A 199 -20.02 11.01 2.21
CA ILE A 199 -18.77 10.83 1.46
C ILE A 199 -18.48 9.34 1.23
N LEU A 200 -17.74 9.04 0.16
CA LEU A 200 -17.24 7.70 -0.14
C LEU A 200 -16.08 7.32 0.77
N ILE A 201 -15.94 6.02 1.01
CA ILE A 201 -14.78 5.42 1.70
C ILE A 201 -14.02 4.59 0.68
N VAL A 202 -12.74 4.91 0.45
CA VAL A 202 -11.82 4.10 -0.33
C VAL A 202 -10.99 3.29 0.65
N SER A 203 -11.30 2.00 0.80
CA SER A 203 -10.64 1.10 1.75
C SER A 203 -9.58 0.28 1.03
N ASP A 204 -8.30 0.67 1.18
CA ASP A 204 -7.17 -0.08 0.65
C ASP A 204 -6.73 -1.14 1.68
N GLU A 205 -7.03 -2.40 1.37
CA GLU A 205 -6.85 -3.56 2.25
C GLU A 205 -5.78 -4.53 1.72
N ILE A 206 -4.84 -4.04 0.90
CA ILE A 206 -3.85 -4.88 0.19
C ILE A 206 -2.97 -5.72 1.14
N TYR A 207 -2.84 -5.32 2.40
CA TYR A 207 -2.05 -6.02 3.42
C TYR A 207 -2.89 -6.86 4.37
N GLU A 208 -4.18 -7.10 4.13
CA GLU A 208 -5.13 -7.77 5.04
C GLU A 208 -4.66 -9.14 5.58
N LYS A 209 -3.83 -9.87 4.82
CA LYS A 209 -3.28 -11.18 5.20
C LYS A 209 -1.98 -11.10 5.98
N LEU A 210 -1.35 -9.94 6.05
CA LEU A 210 -0.09 -9.73 6.73
C LEU A 210 -0.34 -9.01 8.05
N LEU A 211 -0.81 -9.74 9.04
CA LEU A 211 -1.12 -9.30 10.40
C LEU A 211 -0.38 -10.17 11.41
N TYR A 212 -0.01 -9.58 12.53
CA TYR A 212 0.86 -10.17 13.54
C TYR A 212 0.24 -10.15 14.93
N ASN A 213 0.79 -10.94 15.85
CA ASN A 213 0.39 -10.98 17.25
C ASN A 213 -1.10 -11.31 17.46
N GLY A 214 -1.66 -12.14 16.60
CA GLY A 214 -3.07 -12.56 16.68
C GLY A 214 -4.07 -11.50 16.24
N ASN A 215 -3.63 -10.35 15.74
CA ASN A 215 -4.51 -9.33 15.15
C ASN A 215 -5.28 -9.89 13.96
N LYS A 216 -6.51 -9.45 13.82
CA LYS A 216 -7.40 -9.84 12.71
C LYS A 216 -7.77 -8.61 11.89
N HIS A 217 -7.81 -8.79 10.58
CA HIS A 217 -8.32 -7.76 9.69
C HIS A 217 -9.84 -7.59 9.89
N PHE A 218 -10.26 -6.35 9.90
CA PHE A 218 -11.66 -5.97 9.85
C PHE A 218 -11.85 -4.95 8.72
N SER A 219 -12.69 -5.28 7.74
CA SER A 219 -13.01 -4.34 6.67
C SER A 219 -14.05 -3.33 7.16
N ILE A 220 -13.85 -2.05 6.88
CA ILE A 220 -14.83 -1.01 7.22
C ILE A 220 -16.20 -1.29 6.57
N ALA A 221 -16.24 -1.98 5.43
CA ALA A 221 -17.47 -2.40 4.75
C ALA A 221 -18.31 -3.41 5.56
N GLN A 222 -17.74 -4.06 6.59
CA GLN A 222 -18.47 -4.99 7.47
C GLN A 222 -19.33 -4.30 8.53
N ILE A 223 -19.19 -2.97 8.71
CA ILE A 223 -19.87 -2.25 9.80
C ILE A 223 -21.38 -2.28 9.65
N SER A 224 -21.88 -1.96 8.45
CA SER A 224 -23.31 -1.98 8.12
C SER A 224 -23.54 -2.04 6.61
N PRO A 225 -24.76 -2.41 6.16
CA PRO A 225 -25.13 -2.33 4.74
C PRO A 225 -25.00 -0.90 4.16
N ALA A 226 -25.30 0.14 4.92
CA ALA A 226 -25.16 1.52 4.50
C ALA A 226 -23.68 1.93 4.31
N ILE A 227 -22.81 1.47 5.19
CA ILE A 227 -21.35 1.67 5.06
C ILE A 227 -20.79 0.88 3.88
N LYS A 228 -21.21 -0.38 3.71
CA LYS A 228 -20.82 -1.19 2.55
C LYS A 228 -21.20 -0.49 1.23
N ALA A 229 -22.38 0.08 1.14
CA ALA A 229 -22.87 0.75 -0.08
C ALA A 229 -22.04 1.99 -0.48
N ARG A 230 -21.37 2.66 0.49
CA ARG A 230 -20.48 3.80 0.25
C ARG A 230 -19.00 3.47 0.28
N THR A 231 -18.64 2.19 0.41
CA THR A 231 -17.25 1.74 0.50
C THR A 231 -16.83 1.07 -0.80
N ILE A 232 -15.68 1.50 -1.33
CA ILE A 232 -14.97 0.79 -2.39
C ILE A 232 -13.76 0.10 -1.74
N VAL A 233 -13.86 -1.22 -1.59
CA VAL A 233 -12.76 -2.06 -1.11
C VAL A 233 -11.79 -2.29 -2.26
N VAL A 234 -10.52 -1.95 -2.05
CA VAL A 234 -9.42 -2.20 -3.00
C VAL A 234 -8.46 -3.21 -2.39
N ASN A 235 -8.17 -4.27 -3.13
CA ASN A 235 -7.29 -5.33 -2.66
C ASN A 235 -6.62 -6.05 -3.85
N GLY A 236 -5.89 -7.13 -3.58
CA GLY A 236 -5.22 -7.94 -4.61
C GLY A 236 -4.29 -8.98 -4.02
N LEU A 237 -3.50 -9.59 -4.88
CA LEU A 237 -2.61 -10.73 -4.55
C LEU A 237 -1.14 -10.33 -4.40
N ALA A 238 -0.81 -9.07 -4.72
CA ALA A 238 0.57 -8.62 -4.82
C ALA A 238 1.39 -8.87 -3.54
N LYS A 239 0.76 -8.71 -2.35
CA LYS A 239 1.44 -8.80 -1.07
C LYS A 239 1.23 -10.15 -0.39
N SER A 240 -0.01 -10.62 -0.34
CA SER A 240 -0.38 -11.88 0.32
C SER A 240 0.20 -13.12 -0.37
N HIS A 241 0.39 -13.08 -1.69
CA HIS A 241 0.81 -14.24 -2.48
C HIS A 241 2.13 -14.02 -3.23
N SER A 242 2.91 -12.99 -2.88
CA SER A 242 4.17 -12.64 -3.57
C SER A 242 3.99 -12.50 -5.09
N MET A 243 2.96 -11.77 -5.49
CA MET A 243 2.56 -11.60 -6.89
C MET A 243 2.66 -10.15 -7.36
N THR A 244 3.67 -9.40 -6.92
CA THR A 244 3.83 -7.98 -7.29
C THR A 244 3.98 -7.80 -8.80
N GLY A 245 4.76 -8.64 -9.46
CA GLY A 245 5.01 -8.62 -10.90
C GLY A 245 3.84 -9.11 -11.76
N TRP A 246 2.89 -9.85 -11.22
CA TRP A 246 1.72 -10.38 -11.94
C TRP A 246 0.66 -9.32 -12.26
N ARG A 247 0.66 -8.21 -11.54
CA ARG A 247 -0.22 -7.08 -11.77
C ARG A 247 -1.72 -7.43 -11.70
N ILE A 248 -2.17 -8.08 -10.65
CA ILE A 248 -3.58 -8.37 -10.38
C ILE A 248 -4.02 -7.68 -9.09
N GLY A 249 -5.07 -6.89 -9.20
CA GLY A 249 -5.82 -6.27 -8.10
C GLY A 249 -7.29 -6.17 -8.46
N TYR A 250 -8.12 -5.84 -7.49
CA TYR A 250 -9.56 -5.68 -7.71
C TYR A 250 -10.12 -4.53 -6.87
N ALA A 251 -11.28 -4.02 -7.32
CA ALA A 251 -12.17 -3.26 -6.46
C ALA A 251 -13.49 -4.01 -6.31
N ALA A 252 -14.09 -3.85 -5.11
CA ALA A 252 -15.43 -4.31 -4.79
C ALA A 252 -16.24 -3.16 -4.19
N GLY A 253 -17.42 -2.85 -4.74
CA GLY A 253 -18.22 -1.73 -4.29
C GLY A 253 -19.48 -1.51 -5.11
N ASP A 254 -19.99 -0.28 -5.10
CA ASP A 254 -21.19 0.12 -5.83
C ASP A 254 -21.13 -0.24 -7.32
N ALA A 255 -22.20 -0.83 -7.82
CA ALA A 255 -22.26 -1.36 -9.20
C ALA A 255 -22.15 -0.27 -10.27
N GLU A 256 -22.64 0.94 -10.02
CA GLU A 256 -22.53 2.07 -10.97
C GLU A 256 -21.07 2.51 -11.10
N ILE A 257 -20.37 2.67 -9.98
CA ILE A 257 -18.95 3.00 -9.95
C ILE A 257 -18.13 1.89 -10.63
N ILE A 258 -18.38 0.64 -10.31
CA ILE A 258 -17.66 -0.52 -10.89
C ILE A 258 -17.89 -0.62 -12.40
N ASN A 259 -19.11 -0.36 -12.88
CA ASN A 259 -19.39 -0.33 -14.31
C ASN A 259 -18.66 0.81 -15.01
N ALA A 260 -18.66 2.02 -14.46
CA ALA A 260 -17.92 3.15 -15.01
C ALA A 260 -16.41 2.89 -15.02
N MET A 261 -15.86 2.26 -13.98
CA MET A 261 -14.46 1.81 -13.97
C MET A 261 -14.17 0.78 -15.08
N THR A 262 -15.10 -0.13 -15.34
CA THR A 262 -14.98 -1.14 -16.41
C THR A 262 -15.00 -0.50 -17.79
N ASP A 263 -15.88 0.48 -18.01
CA ASP A 263 -15.94 1.24 -19.27
C ASP A 263 -14.63 2.00 -19.50
N LEU A 264 -14.09 2.68 -18.48
CA LEU A 264 -12.81 3.36 -18.57
C LEU A 264 -11.67 2.38 -18.85
N ALA A 265 -11.65 1.21 -18.18
CA ALA A 265 -10.64 0.17 -18.41
C ALA A 265 -10.70 -0.35 -19.86
N SER A 266 -11.87 -0.46 -20.48
CA SER A 266 -12.02 -0.89 -21.86
C SER A 266 -11.34 0.03 -22.87
N HIS A 267 -11.17 1.32 -22.52
CA HIS A 267 -10.51 2.33 -23.34
C HIS A 267 -9.04 2.61 -22.93
N SER A 268 -8.55 1.98 -21.87
CA SER A 268 -7.18 2.19 -21.37
C SER A 268 -6.31 0.92 -21.49
N THR A 269 -6.61 -0.11 -20.70
CA THR A 269 -5.83 -1.35 -20.62
C THR A 269 -6.48 -2.53 -21.33
N SER A 270 -7.72 -2.41 -21.79
CA SER A 270 -8.62 -3.46 -22.25
C SER A 270 -8.97 -4.45 -21.12
N ASN A 271 -8.01 -5.26 -20.65
CA ASN A 271 -8.17 -6.18 -19.53
C ASN A 271 -6.83 -6.43 -18.84
N ALA A 272 -6.85 -6.93 -17.62
CA ALA A 272 -5.66 -7.47 -16.98
C ALA A 272 -5.12 -8.68 -17.75
N THR A 273 -3.82 -8.94 -17.64
CA THR A 273 -3.14 -10.05 -18.34
C THR A 273 -3.86 -11.38 -18.13
N THR A 274 -4.28 -12.03 -19.20
CA THR A 274 -5.14 -13.22 -19.17
C THR A 274 -4.53 -14.36 -18.35
N THR A 275 -3.27 -14.70 -18.59
CA THR A 275 -2.58 -15.76 -17.84
C THR A 275 -2.44 -15.44 -16.36
N ALA A 276 -2.24 -14.15 -16.02
CA ALA A 276 -2.21 -13.69 -14.63
C ALA A 276 -3.59 -13.81 -13.94
N GLN A 277 -4.69 -13.65 -14.69
CA GLN A 277 -6.02 -13.89 -14.15
C GLN A 277 -6.27 -15.36 -13.82
N TYR A 278 -5.79 -16.29 -14.65
CA TYR A 278 -5.86 -17.74 -14.35
C TYR A 278 -5.01 -18.10 -13.13
N ALA A 279 -3.81 -17.54 -13.01
CA ALA A 279 -2.99 -17.67 -11.81
C ALA A 279 -3.71 -17.14 -10.55
N ALA A 280 -4.40 -16.02 -10.68
CA ALA A 280 -5.17 -15.41 -9.58
C ALA A 280 -6.37 -16.27 -9.13
N ILE A 281 -7.02 -16.98 -10.04
CA ILE A 281 -8.09 -17.94 -9.69
C ILE A 281 -7.53 -19.03 -8.76
N GLU A 282 -6.38 -19.59 -9.08
CA GLU A 282 -5.70 -20.57 -8.25
C GLU A 282 -5.29 -19.97 -6.90
N ALA A 283 -4.74 -18.74 -6.90
CA ALA A 283 -4.34 -18.05 -5.68
C ALA A 283 -5.49 -17.88 -4.69
N TYR A 284 -6.71 -17.58 -5.15
CA TYR A 284 -7.88 -17.43 -4.28
C TYR A 284 -8.53 -18.76 -3.86
N ASN A 285 -8.52 -19.76 -4.75
CA ASN A 285 -9.23 -21.04 -4.55
C ASN A 285 -8.33 -22.15 -4.00
N GLY A 286 -7.01 -22.06 -4.22
CA GLY A 286 -6.03 -23.05 -3.78
C GLY A 286 -5.67 -22.94 -2.30
N SER A 287 -4.70 -23.75 -1.86
CA SER A 287 -4.19 -23.71 -0.49
C SER A 287 -3.66 -22.33 -0.12
N GLN A 288 -3.95 -21.91 1.09
CA GLN A 288 -3.44 -20.67 1.70
C GLN A 288 -2.22 -20.92 2.62
N ASP A 289 -1.71 -22.14 2.69
CA ASP A 289 -0.62 -22.52 3.61
C ASP A 289 0.65 -21.70 3.37
N THR A 290 0.98 -21.44 2.09
CA THR A 290 2.14 -20.62 1.73
C THR A 290 2.01 -19.16 2.15
N VAL A 291 0.79 -18.62 2.17
CA VAL A 291 0.50 -17.27 2.69
C VAL A 291 0.78 -17.24 4.19
N GLU A 292 0.35 -18.25 4.92
CA GLU A 292 0.58 -18.34 6.38
C GLU A 292 2.08 -18.54 6.69
N VAL A 293 2.80 -19.37 5.96
CA VAL A 293 4.26 -19.54 6.11
C VAL A 293 4.98 -18.20 5.92
N MET A 294 4.63 -17.43 4.90
CA MET A 294 5.21 -16.12 4.64
C MET A 294 4.85 -15.12 5.75
N ARG A 295 3.58 -15.10 6.21
CA ARG A 295 3.14 -14.25 7.31
C ARG A 295 3.95 -14.52 8.58
N GLN A 296 4.11 -15.80 8.94
CA GLN A 296 4.90 -16.21 10.11
C GLN A 296 6.37 -15.79 9.99
N ALA A 297 6.97 -15.92 8.81
CA ALA A 297 8.33 -15.47 8.57
C ALA A 297 8.50 -13.95 8.75
N PHE A 298 7.53 -13.15 8.30
CA PHE A 298 7.56 -11.70 8.53
C PHE A 298 7.34 -11.37 10.01
N GLU A 299 6.46 -12.05 10.70
CA GLU A 299 6.25 -11.88 12.14
C GLU A 299 7.53 -12.20 12.92
N GLU A 300 8.20 -13.31 12.61
CA GLU A 300 9.46 -13.70 13.25
C GLU A 300 10.58 -12.66 13.00
N ARG A 301 10.70 -12.15 11.77
CA ARG A 301 11.65 -11.08 11.44
C ARG A 301 11.36 -9.81 12.24
N LEU A 302 10.10 -9.42 12.32
CA LEU A 302 9.66 -8.26 13.09
C LEU A 302 10.02 -8.40 14.58
N GLU A 303 9.71 -9.54 15.19
CA GLU A 303 10.00 -9.81 16.61
C GLU A 303 11.49 -9.69 16.93
N LYS A 304 12.35 -10.16 16.02
CA LYS A 304 13.81 -10.12 16.19
C LYS A 304 14.42 -8.75 15.93
N ILE A 305 13.91 -8.02 14.92
CA ILE A 305 14.56 -6.78 14.45
C ILE A 305 14.02 -5.53 15.17
N TYR A 306 12.77 -5.52 15.59
CA TYR A 306 12.15 -4.38 16.27
C TYR A 306 12.96 -3.89 17.48
N PRO A 307 13.38 -4.74 18.44
CA PRO A 307 14.14 -4.29 19.59
C PRO A 307 15.53 -3.72 19.20
N GLN A 308 16.13 -4.21 18.15
CA GLN A 308 17.44 -3.73 17.68
C GLN A 308 17.33 -2.32 17.08
N ILE A 309 16.29 -2.06 16.27
CA ILE A 309 16.03 -0.73 15.69
C ILE A 309 15.62 0.25 16.81
N ALA A 310 14.82 -0.19 17.76
CA ALA A 310 14.38 0.64 18.89
C ALA A 310 15.56 1.03 19.84
N ALA A 311 16.66 0.28 19.81
CA ALA A 311 17.85 0.57 20.58
C ALA A 311 18.83 1.56 19.89
N ILE A 312 18.60 1.92 18.62
CA ILE A 312 19.41 2.92 17.91
C ILE A 312 19.19 4.30 18.55
N PRO A 313 20.25 5.04 18.92
CA PRO A 313 20.11 6.35 19.54
C PRO A 313 19.24 7.31 18.70
N GLY A 314 18.26 7.97 19.34
CA GLY A 314 17.39 8.94 18.71
C GLY A 314 16.29 8.35 17.80
N PHE A 315 16.15 7.02 17.74
CA PHE A 315 15.05 6.36 17.01
C PHE A 315 13.87 6.12 17.95
N LYS A 316 12.69 6.58 17.53
CA LYS A 316 11.43 6.37 18.27
C LYS A 316 10.44 5.71 17.31
N LEU A 317 10.00 4.49 17.62
CA LEU A 317 9.08 3.77 16.75
C LEU A 317 8.01 3.01 17.52
N LEU A 318 6.89 2.79 16.84
CA LEU A 318 5.85 1.88 17.27
C LEU A 318 6.10 0.49 16.66
N LYS A 319 5.71 -0.54 17.37
CA LYS A 319 5.75 -1.90 16.81
C LYS A 319 4.59 -2.06 15.84
N PRO A 320 4.86 -2.35 14.56
CA PRO A 320 3.79 -2.51 13.59
C PRO A 320 2.93 -3.75 13.87
N GLU A 321 1.67 -3.65 13.51
CA GLU A 321 0.67 -4.71 13.70
C GLU A 321 0.41 -5.49 12.41
N GLY A 322 0.88 -4.97 11.27
CA GLY A 322 0.74 -5.60 9.96
C GLY A 322 1.69 -5.05 8.90
N ALA A 323 1.48 -5.44 7.66
CA ALA A 323 2.35 -5.16 6.51
C ALA A 323 3.78 -5.72 6.71
N PHE A 324 4.81 -5.09 6.18
CA PHE A 324 6.22 -5.47 6.40
C PHE A 324 7.14 -4.24 6.46
N TYR A 325 6.66 -3.19 7.14
CA TYR A 325 7.36 -1.91 7.29
C TYR A 325 7.50 -1.50 8.74
N LEU A 326 8.61 -0.83 9.02
CA LEU A 326 8.86 -0.06 10.24
C LEU A 326 8.97 1.41 9.86
N LEU A 327 8.43 2.28 10.70
CA LEU A 327 8.43 3.74 10.49
C LEU A 327 9.01 4.45 11.74
N PRO A 328 10.33 4.35 11.99
CA PRO A 328 10.94 5.12 13.07
C PRO A 328 10.88 6.63 12.79
N ASP A 329 10.53 7.38 13.81
CA ASP A 329 10.78 8.80 13.91
C ASP A 329 12.26 8.98 14.30
N VAL A 330 12.99 9.74 13.48
CA VAL A 330 14.43 9.95 13.57
C VAL A 330 14.80 11.41 13.82
N ALA A 331 13.85 12.23 14.26
CA ALA A 331 14.06 13.67 14.50
C ALA A 331 15.25 13.94 15.41
N GLU A 332 15.34 13.23 16.55
CA GLU A 332 16.45 13.36 17.50
C GLU A 332 17.77 12.85 16.90
N ALA A 333 17.73 11.74 16.13
CA ALA A 333 18.91 11.25 15.45
C ALA A 333 19.43 12.23 14.40
N MET A 334 18.55 12.86 13.62
CA MET A 334 18.92 13.90 12.66
C MET A 334 19.58 15.08 13.36
N GLU A 335 18.95 15.62 14.40
CA GLU A 335 19.48 16.74 15.19
C GLU A 335 20.88 16.44 15.73
N ARG A 336 21.05 15.29 16.39
CA ARG A 336 22.31 14.85 17.00
C ARG A 336 23.41 14.50 16.01
N THR A 337 23.05 14.20 14.77
CA THR A 337 24.01 13.86 13.71
C THR A 337 24.22 14.98 12.70
N GLY A 338 23.59 16.16 12.93
CA GLY A 338 23.78 17.37 12.15
C GLY A 338 23.05 17.42 10.80
N PHE A 339 21.90 16.75 10.69
CA PHE A 339 21.05 16.79 9.49
C PHE A 339 19.80 17.65 9.70
N ASP A 340 19.55 18.58 8.78
CA ASP A 340 18.42 19.53 8.82
C ASP A 340 17.12 18.96 8.23
N ASN A 341 17.21 17.87 7.46
CA ASN A 341 16.03 17.25 6.83
C ASN A 341 16.23 15.75 6.63
N VAL A 342 15.10 15.03 6.54
CA VAL A 342 15.07 13.56 6.47
C VAL A 342 15.58 13.00 5.13
N ASP A 343 15.47 13.77 4.05
CA ASP A 343 15.96 13.33 2.74
C ASP A 343 17.50 13.29 2.74
N ALA A 344 18.17 14.31 3.28
CA ALA A 344 19.61 14.34 3.44
C ALA A 344 20.12 13.23 4.40
N PHE A 345 19.38 12.97 5.49
CA PHE A 345 19.67 11.87 6.40
C PHE A 345 19.60 10.50 5.70
N ALA A 346 18.53 10.26 4.92
CA ALA A 346 18.35 9.02 4.15
C ALA A 346 19.40 8.86 3.04
N GLU A 347 19.79 9.95 2.37
CA GLU A 347 20.84 9.95 1.36
C GLU A 347 22.21 9.62 1.98
N SER A 348 22.49 10.16 3.16
CA SER A 348 23.72 9.87 3.90
C SER A 348 23.77 8.41 4.38
N LEU A 349 22.65 7.85 4.84
CA LEU A 349 22.57 6.41 5.14
C LEU A 349 22.89 5.55 3.91
N LEU A 350 22.43 5.96 2.72
CA LEU A 350 22.74 5.25 1.48
C LEU A 350 24.21 5.36 1.09
N THR A 351 24.79 6.56 1.15
CA THR A 351 26.13 6.83 0.60
C THR A 351 27.27 6.51 1.56
N GLU A 352 27.05 6.63 2.88
CA GLU A 352 28.08 6.43 3.90
C GLU A 352 27.92 5.11 4.66
N ALA A 353 26.66 4.69 4.93
CA ALA A 353 26.38 3.41 5.59
C ALA A 353 26.06 2.27 4.61
N ASN A 354 25.89 2.57 3.32
CA ASN A 354 25.46 1.62 2.29
C ASN A 354 24.12 0.93 2.61
N VAL A 355 23.18 1.67 3.20
CA VAL A 355 21.83 1.19 3.51
C VAL A 355 20.80 2.13 2.88
N ALA A 356 19.99 1.60 1.96
CA ALA A 356 18.93 2.34 1.31
C ALA A 356 17.62 2.26 2.12
N VAL A 357 17.18 3.39 2.65
CA VAL A 357 15.89 3.56 3.36
C VAL A 357 15.02 4.57 2.60
N ILE A 358 13.71 4.62 2.85
CA ILE A 358 12.86 5.61 2.20
C ILE A 358 12.59 6.77 3.16
N PRO A 359 12.91 8.02 2.78
CA PRO A 359 12.61 9.18 3.62
C PRO A 359 11.10 9.40 3.74
N GLY A 360 10.68 9.88 4.91
CA GLY A 360 9.29 10.14 5.25
C GLY A 360 8.63 11.25 4.44
N SER A 361 9.41 12.14 3.83
CA SER A 361 8.92 13.22 2.97
C SER A 361 7.97 12.71 1.87
N GLY A 362 8.26 11.53 1.29
CA GLY A 362 7.38 10.87 0.32
C GLY A 362 6.05 10.36 0.91
N PHE A 363 5.94 10.25 2.23
CA PHE A 363 4.75 9.81 2.96
C PHE A 363 4.06 10.94 3.72
N GLY A 364 4.51 12.19 3.51
CA GLY A 364 3.98 13.38 4.16
C GLY A 364 4.54 13.67 5.56
N THR A 365 5.64 13.02 5.98
CA THR A 365 6.30 13.23 7.27
C THR A 365 7.74 13.70 7.09
N ASN A 366 8.19 14.65 7.91
CA ASN A 366 9.52 15.23 7.78
C ASN A 366 10.55 14.65 8.75
N THR A 367 10.13 13.74 9.62
CA THR A 367 10.96 13.20 10.71
C THR A 367 11.07 11.68 10.69
N THR A 368 10.44 11.00 9.75
CA THR A 368 10.43 9.53 9.73
C THR A 368 11.23 8.97 8.56
N ILE A 369 11.68 7.73 8.70
CA ILE A 369 12.17 6.91 7.58
C ILE A 369 11.38 5.60 7.54
N ARG A 370 11.15 5.04 6.34
CA ARG A 370 10.52 3.72 6.22
C ARG A 370 11.58 2.66 5.95
N LEU A 371 11.55 1.59 6.73
CA LEU A 371 12.36 0.39 6.60
C LEU A 371 11.46 -0.79 6.25
N SER A 372 11.76 -1.51 5.16
CA SER A 372 11.10 -2.78 4.83
C SER A 372 11.90 -3.93 5.46
N TYR A 373 11.21 -4.86 6.14
CA TYR A 373 11.81 -6.11 6.61
C TYR A 373 11.48 -7.32 5.72
N ALA A 374 11.04 -7.05 4.49
CA ALA A 374 10.85 -8.07 3.46
C ALA A 374 12.16 -8.38 2.73
N ILE A 375 13.18 -8.80 3.49
CA ILE A 375 14.49 -9.28 3.02
C ILE A 375 14.97 -10.41 3.96
N SER A 376 16.06 -11.10 3.62
CA SER A 376 16.66 -12.10 4.51
C SER A 376 17.01 -11.49 5.88
N TYR A 377 16.85 -12.28 6.95
CA TYR A 377 17.15 -11.79 8.31
C TYR A 377 18.59 -11.32 8.46
N ASP A 378 19.57 -12.07 7.91
CA ASP A 378 20.99 -11.72 7.99
C ASP A 378 21.28 -10.36 7.33
N SER A 379 20.68 -10.08 6.16
CA SER A 379 20.80 -8.78 5.51
C SER A 379 20.13 -7.67 6.31
N LEU A 380 18.99 -7.97 6.93
CA LEU A 380 18.26 -7.01 7.77
C LEU A 380 19.06 -6.65 9.03
N GLU A 381 19.62 -7.64 9.73
CA GLU A 381 20.46 -7.46 10.91
C GLU A 381 21.72 -6.64 10.58
N GLU A 382 22.39 -6.97 9.48
CA GLU A 382 23.56 -6.21 9.02
C GLU A 382 23.21 -4.76 8.66
N ALA A 383 22.07 -4.53 8.00
CA ALA A 383 21.60 -3.17 7.69
C ALA A 383 21.39 -2.35 8.98
N VAL A 384 20.73 -2.94 9.98
CA VAL A 384 20.49 -2.29 11.28
C VAL A 384 21.77 -1.99 12.00
N ARG A 385 22.74 -2.91 11.99
CA ARG A 385 24.08 -2.69 12.54
C ARG A 385 24.80 -1.52 11.86
N ARG A 386 24.71 -1.40 10.54
CA ARG A 386 25.31 -0.28 9.78
C ARG A 386 24.64 1.05 10.13
N ILE A 387 23.31 1.08 10.24
CA ILE A 387 22.56 2.29 10.66
C ILE A 387 22.99 2.71 12.08
N ASP A 388 23.04 1.77 13.03
CA ASP A 388 23.44 2.04 14.41
C ASP A 388 24.87 2.62 14.48
N GLN A 389 25.81 2.02 13.76
CA GLN A 389 27.19 2.52 13.68
C GLN A 389 27.25 3.92 13.06
N PHE A 390 26.52 4.18 11.98
CA PHE A 390 26.46 5.48 11.35
C PHE A 390 25.96 6.55 12.32
N VAL A 391 24.84 6.30 13.01
CA VAL A 391 24.28 7.23 13.99
C VAL A 391 25.27 7.48 15.12
N LYS A 392 25.83 6.43 15.72
CA LYS A 392 26.82 6.55 16.83
C LYS A 392 28.08 7.31 16.43
N SER A 393 28.56 7.11 15.20
CA SER A 393 29.79 7.76 14.72
C SER A 393 29.66 9.28 14.54
N LYS A 394 28.45 9.75 14.30
CA LYS A 394 28.12 11.18 14.09
C LYS A 394 27.44 11.82 15.31
N TRP A 395 27.16 11.07 16.38
CA TRP A 395 26.41 11.54 17.53
C TRP A 395 27.17 12.64 18.29
N GLN A 396 26.56 13.83 18.39
CA GLN A 396 27.12 15.01 19.07
C GLN A 396 26.41 15.28 20.40
#